data_b4afb758ffc1ff2cbd6a8781c503d33e
#
_entry.id   b4afb758ffc1ff2cbd6a8781c503d33e
#
_cell.length_a   1.000
_cell.length_b   1.000
_cell.length_c   1.000
_cell.angle_alpha   90.00
_cell.angle_beta   90.00
_cell.angle_gamma   90.00
#
_symmetry.space_group_name_H-M   'P 1'
#
loop_
_entity.id
_entity.type
_entity.pdbx_description
1 polymer ?
#
loop_
_entity_poly.entity_id
_entity_poly.type
_entity_poly.pdbx_seq_one_letter_code
_entity_poly.pdbx_strand_id
1 'polypeptide(L)'
;MKKELILGLILSTLLVFGCGSSDDDSSAQSDDGPKYFEIMNAGKTYSMDDVKTAGLKGIKNFKTDAVDKKTGEPITPGATDIALGFFKGPSGPKDIEVRFYNSHQEAVDLGQGPAESITEKPSNLVGNSSVTTLADAGVGMKGSTKYGGYAVNGNMVILCERELQACLDFIEKLP
;
A
#
# COMPACT_ATOMS: atom_id res chain seq x y z
N MET A 1 -72.93 18.98 27.07
CA MET A 1 -73.30 20.20 26.30
C MET A 1 -72.21 20.48 25.31
N LYS A 2 -72.65 20.60 24.04
CA LYS A 2 -71.94 21.19 22.87
C LYS A 2 -70.54 20.70 22.56
N LYS A 3 -70.36 19.86 21.53
CA LYS A 3 -70.37 20.15 20.09
C LYS A 3 -69.40 21.32 19.76
N GLU A 4 -68.34 20.98 19.05
CA GLU A 4 -68.07 21.57 17.73
C GLU A 4 -67.07 20.68 16.97
N LEU A 5 -67.51 20.33 15.85
CA LEU A 5 -66.88 19.63 14.76
C LEU A 5 -66.13 20.71 13.92
N ILE A 6 -64.84 20.58 13.68
CA ILE A 6 -64.21 21.29 12.55
C ILE A 6 -63.42 20.30 11.72
N LEU A 7 -64.01 20.09 10.60
CA LEU A 7 -63.49 19.43 9.40
C LEU A 7 -62.44 20.37 8.76
N GLY A 8 -61.19 19.93 8.62
CA GLY A 8 -60.13 20.75 8.02
C GLY A 8 -59.27 19.88 7.11
N LEU A 9 -59.68 19.90 5.94
CA LEU A 9 -59.09 19.70 4.61
C LEU A 9 -57.63 19.25 4.54
N ILE A 10 -57.49 18.07 4.02
CA ILE A 10 -56.26 17.41 3.59
C ILE A 10 -55.69 18.18 2.41
N LEU A 11 -54.47 18.67 2.54
CA LEU A 11 -53.69 19.10 1.40
C LEU A 11 -52.47 18.19 1.30
N SER A 12 -52.56 17.21 0.40
CA SER A 12 -51.52 16.29 0.05
C SER A 12 -50.39 17.02 -0.66
N THR A 13 -49.30 17.25 0.00
CA THR A 13 -48.03 17.59 -0.65
C THR A 13 -47.20 16.34 -0.75
N LEU A 14 -47.13 15.79 -1.95
CA LEU A 14 -46.16 14.79 -2.33
C LEU A 14 -44.76 15.42 -2.27
N LEU A 15 -44.08 15.23 -1.16
CA LEU A 15 -42.66 15.41 -1.09
C LEU A 15 -42.02 14.13 -1.61
N VAL A 16 -41.54 14.18 -2.83
CA VAL A 16 -40.63 13.24 -3.39
C VAL A 16 -39.33 13.36 -2.57
N PHE A 17 -39.19 12.51 -1.55
CA PHE A 17 -37.90 12.27 -0.94
C PHE A 17 -37.05 11.53 -1.95
N GLY A 18 -36.22 12.30 -2.66
CA GLY A 18 -35.07 11.77 -3.33
C GLY A 18 -34.21 11.09 -2.26
N CYS A 19 -34.15 9.78 -2.32
CA CYS A 19 -33.18 8.96 -1.61
C CYS A 19 -31.80 9.38 -2.13
N GLY A 20 -31.18 10.32 -1.47
CA GLY A 20 -29.76 10.59 -1.60
C GLY A 20 -29.05 9.45 -0.89
N SER A 21 -28.76 8.38 -1.62
CA SER A 21 -27.71 7.47 -1.24
C SER A 21 -26.45 8.30 -1.10
N SER A 22 -25.99 8.44 0.11
CA SER A 22 -24.60 8.80 0.36
C SER A 22 -23.79 7.56 -0.03
N ASP A 23 -23.63 7.38 -1.33
CA ASP A 23 -22.54 6.60 -1.83
C ASP A 23 -21.29 7.39 -1.46
N ASP A 24 -20.59 6.91 -0.44
CA ASP A 24 -19.17 7.14 -0.29
C ASP A 24 -18.53 6.55 -1.54
N ASP A 25 -18.61 7.37 -2.56
CA ASP A 25 -17.88 7.16 -3.80
C ASP A 25 -16.41 7.42 -3.46
N SER A 26 -15.79 6.38 -2.91
CA SER A 26 -14.36 6.20 -3.05
C SER A 26 -14.15 6.15 -4.54
N SER A 27 -13.93 7.32 -5.12
CA SER A 27 -13.57 7.49 -6.51
C SER A 27 -12.35 6.62 -6.78
N ALA A 28 -12.64 5.37 -7.14
CA ALA A 28 -11.70 4.54 -7.85
C ALA A 28 -11.41 5.30 -9.14
N GLN A 29 -10.36 6.08 -9.10
CA GLN A 29 -9.77 6.71 -10.26
C GLN A 29 -9.40 5.54 -11.18
N SER A 30 -10.19 5.29 -12.18
CA SER A 30 -9.84 4.42 -13.29
C SER A 30 -8.73 5.13 -14.06
N ASP A 31 -7.53 5.01 -13.53
CA ASP A 31 -6.31 5.38 -14.24
C ASP A 31 -6.07 4.25 -15.24
N ASP A 32 -6.32 4.51 -16.54
CA ASP A 32 -6.05 3.60 -17.64
C ASP A 32 -4.54 3.31 -17.83
N GLY A 33 -3.72 3.75 -16.89
CA GLY A 33 -2.29 3.50 -16.81
C GLY A 33 -1.98 2.12 -16.19
N PRO A 34 -0.82 1.55 -16.48
CA PRO A 34 -0.40 0.31 -15.85
C PRO A 34 -0.32 0.51 -14.33
N LYS A 35 -1.02 -0.36 -13.60
CA LYS A 35 -1.06 -0.36 -12.14
C LYS A 35 0.32 -0.69 -11.58
N TYR A 36 0.80 0.11 -10.66
CA TYR A 36 2.10 -0.11 -10.01
C TYR A 36 2.00 -0.27 -8.49
N PHE A 37 0.79 -0.16 -7.92
CA PHE A 37 0.54 -0.43 -6.51
C PHE A 37 -0.81 -1.11 -6.27
N GLU A 38 -0.93 -1.74 -5.09
CA GLU A 38 -2.16 -2.36 -4.58
C GLU A 38 -2.25 -2.19 -3.07
N ILE A 39 -3.47 -2.02 -2.53
CA ILE A 39 -3.74 -2.02 -1.10
C ILE A 39 -4.77 -3.10 -0.81
N MET A 40 -4.45 -4.04 0.09
CA MET A 40 -5.29 -5.21 0.33
C MET A 40 -5.16 -5.78 1.74
N ASN A 41 -6.08 -6.67 2.08
CA ASN A 41 -6.03 -7.49 3.30
C ASN A 41 -5.88 -6.68 4.60
N ALA A 42 -6.60 -5.55 4.74
CA ALA A 42 -6.51 -4.65 5.89
C ALA A 42 -6.68 -5.35 7.27
N GLY A 43 -7.44 -6.45 7.32
CA GLY A 43 -7.67 -7.22 8.55
C GLY A 43 -6.61 -8.27 8.88
N LYS A 44 -5.57 -8.42 8.04
CA LYS A 44 -4.52 -9.43 8.26
C LYS A 44 -3.27 -8.82 8.90
N THR A 45 -2.62 -9.64 9.72
CA THR A 45 -1.31 -9.33 10.31
C THR A 45 -0.36 -10.47 9.97
N TYR A 46 0.78 -10.12 9.42
CA TYR A 46 1.81 -11.07 9.00
C TYR A 46 3.08 -10.91 9.81
N SER A 47 3.84 -11.98 9.90
CA SER A 47 5.12 -12.08 10.57
C SER A 47 6.25 -12.41 9.59
N MET A 48 7.49 -12.32 10.06
CA MET A 48 8.67 -12.77 9.30
C MET A 48 8.59 -14.26 8.92
N ASP A 49 7.96 -15.09 9.76
CA ASP A 49 7.84 -16.52 9.48
C ASP A 49 6.80 -16.80 8.38
N ASP A 50 5.77 -15.96 8.27
CA ASP A 50 4.82 -16.06 7.16
C ASP A 50 5.49 -15.77 5.82
N VAL A 51 6.34 -14.74 5.74
CA VAL A 51 7.06 -14.42 4.50
C VAL A 51 8.10 -15.49 4.13
N LYS A 52 8.74 -16.11 5.12
CA LYS A 52 9.61 -17.28 4.87
C LYS A 52 8.81 -18.48 4.34
N THR A 53 7.66 -18.74 4.94
CA THR A 53 6.74 -19.82 4.53
C THR A 53 6.22 -19.59 3.12
N ALA A 54 5.91 -18.33 2.77
CA ALA A 54 5.51 -17.92 1.42
C ALA A 54 6.63 -18.11 0.37
N GLY A 55 7.86 -18.39 0.81
CA GLY A 55 8.95 -18.73 -0.09
C GLY A 55 9.99 -17.64 -0.31
N LEU A 56 10.00 -16.59 0.51
CA LEU A 56 11.06 -15.59 0.49
C LEU A 56 12.37 -16.24 0.97
N LYS A 57 13.44 -16.17 0.17
CA LYS A 57 14.73 -16.82 0.42
C LYS A 57 15.87 -15.83 0.42
N GLY A 58 17.01 -16.25 0.99
CA GLY A 58 18.21 -15.43 1.04
C GLY A 58 18.01 -14.14 1.85
N ILE A 59 17.17 -14.20 2.87
CA ILE A 59 16.71 -13.04 3.62
C ILE A 59 17.89 -12.33 4.30
N LYS A 60 17.93 -11.00 4.10
CA LYS A 60 18.78 -10.06 4.80
C LYS A 60 17.90 -9.07 5.54
N ASN A 61 18.10 -8.92 6.84
CA ASN A 61 17.40 -7.94 7.64
C ASN A 61 18.15 -6.60 7.60
N PHE A 62 17.41 -5.52 7.56
CA PHE A 62 17.94 -4.15 7.58
C PHE A 62 17.54 -3.43 8.86
N LYS A 63 18.30 -2.40 9.19
CA LYS A 63 17.96 -1.52 10.29
C LYS A 63 16.78 -0.64 9.93
N THR A 64 15.85 -0.48 10.85
CA THR A 64 14.66 0.35 10.70
C THR A 64 14.92 1.83 11.00
N ASP A 65 16.05 2.14 11.65
CA ASP A 65 16.46 3.49 12.06
C ASP A 65 17.36 4.21 11.04
N ALA A 66 17.42 3.70 9.81
CA ALA A 66 18.20 4.33 8.76
C ALA A 66 17.60 5.68 8.35
N VAL A 67 18.45 6.69 8.19
CA VAL A 67 18.05 8.04 7.80
C VAL A 67 18.68 8.43 6.46
N ASP A 68 17.96 9.24 5.71
CA ASP A 68 18.51 9.91 4.54
C ASP A 68 19.62 10.87 4.94
N LYS A 69 20.80 10.73 4.34
CA LYS A 69 21.97 11.54 4.67
C LYS A 69 21.84 13.01 4.29
N LYS A 70 20.94 13.35 3.37
CA LYS A 70 20.73 14.71 2.88
C LYS A 70 19.68 15.44 3.71
N THR A 71 18.57 14.76 4.03
CA THR A 71 17.44 15.36 4.74
C THR A 71 17.46 15.08 6.24
N GLY A 72 18.10 13.99 6.68
CA GLY A 72 18.07 13.52 8.06
C GLY A 72 16.76 12.80 8.43
N GLU A 73 15.85 12.64 7.48
CA GLU A 73 14.57 12.00 7.73
C GLU A 73 14.69 10.47 7.71
N PRO A 74 13.83 9.73 8.46
CA PRO A 74 13.79 8.27 8.40
C PRO A 74 13.42 7.78 7.00
N ILE A 75 14.15 6.80 6.48
CA ILE A 75 13.86 6.19 5.17
C ILE A 75 12.63 5.28 5.25
N THR A 76 12.45 4.63 6.40
CA THR A 76 11.32 3.71 6.66
C THR A 76 10.64 4.06 7.97
N PRO A 77 9.95 5.23 8.02
CA PRO A 77 9.32 5.70 9.25
C PRO A 77 8.33 4.66 9.78
N GLY A 78 8.41 4.36 11.08
CA GLY A 78 7.50 3.45 11.76
C GLY A 78 7.67 1.95 11.45
N ALA A 79 8.57 1.57 10.55
CA ALA A 79 8.81 0.16 10.30
C ALA A 79 9.40 -0.53 11.55
N THR A 80 8.83 -1.68 11.91
CA THR A 80 9.28 -2.51 13.04
C THR A 80 10.32 -3.53 12.64
N ASP A 81 10.28 -3.98 11.39
CA ASP A 81 11.26 -4.88 10.81
C ASP A 81 11.34 -4.68 9.28
N ILE A 82 12.49 -4.96 8.67
CA ILE A 82 12.70 -4.87 7.23
C ILE A 82 13.50 -6.07 6.77
N ALA A 83 12.96 -6.78 5.78
CA ALA A 83 13.60 -7.92 5.15
C ALA A 83 13.71 -7.70 3.64
N LEU A 84 14.86 -8.03 3.08
CA LEU A 84 15.05 -8.19 1.66
C LEU A 84 15.41 -9.64 1.36
N GLY A 85 14.78 -10.22 0.38
CA GLY A 85 15.08 -11.56 -0.09
C GLY A 85 14.70 -11.69 -1.56
N PHE A 86 14.78 -12.89 -2.09
CA PHE A 86 14.27 -13.18 -3.41
C PHE A 86 13.13 -14.18 -3.34
N PHE A 87 12.14 -13.99 -4.18
CA PHE A 87 11.03 -14.89 -4.40
C PHE A 87 11.06 -15.41 -5.84
N LYS A 88 10.89 -16.71 -6.02
CA LYS A 88 10.81 -17.33 -7.33
C LYS A 88 9.35 -17.50 -7.74
N GLY A 89 8.82 -16.48 -8.38
CA GLY A 89 7.50 -16.50 -9.00
C GLY A 89 7.48 -17.08 -10.41
N PRO A 90 6.33 -17.02 -11.10
CA PRO A 90 6.18 -17.48 -12.49
C PRO A 90 7.14 -16.78 -13.47
N SER A 91 7.43 -15.50 -13.26
CA SER A 91 8.35 -14.69 -14.05
C SER A 91 9.83 -14.87 -13.69
N GLY A 92 10.16 -15.89 -12.87
CA GLY A 92 11.51 -16.13 -12.37
C GLY A 92 11.78 -15.45 -11.03
N PRO A 93 13.05 -15.48 -10.58
CA PRO A 93 13.42 -14.88 -9.30
C PRO A 93 13.39 -13.35 -9.39
N LYS A 94 12.78 -12.72 -8.38
CA LYS A 94 12.68 -11.27 -8.21
C LYS A 94 13.08 -10.91 -6.78
N ASP A 95 13.73 -9.78 -6.63
CA ASP A 95 13.99 -9.21 -5.31
C ASP A 95 12.70 -8.64 -4.73
N ILE A 96 12.44 -9.00 -3.48
CA ILE A 96 11.29 -8.54 -2.69
C ILE A 96 11.82 -7.94 -1.39
N GLU A 97 11.46 -6.68 -1.14
CA GLU A 97 11.64 -6.05 0.16
C GLU A 97 10.31 -6.02 0.90
N VAL A 98 10.31 -6.43 2.15
CA VAL A 98 9.13 -6.42 3.02
C VAL A 98 9.44 -5.55 4.22
N ARG A 99 8.61 -4.55 4.47
CA ARG A 99 8.64 -3.67 5.65
C ARG A 99 7.43 -3.99 6.50
N PHE A 100 7.65 -4.27 7.77
CA PHE A 100 6.59 -4.59 8.73
C PHE A 100 6.25 -3.37 9.57
N TYR A 101 4.98 -3.26 9.94
CA TYR A 101 4.41 -2.21 10.78
C TYR A 101 3.56 -2.85 11.88
N ASN A 102 3.17 -2.09 12.91
CA ASN A 102 2.32 -2.64 13.98
C ASN A 102 0.89 -2.91 13.50
N SER A 103 0.42 -2.22 12.47
CA SER A 103 -0.92 -2.36 11.92
C SER A 103 -0.97 -2.05 10.43
N HIS A 104 -2.07 -2.42 9.79
CA HIS A 104 -2.36 -2.01 8.41
C HIS A 104 -2.41 -0.49 8.26
N GLN A 105 -3.05 0.19 9.22
CA GLN A 105 -3.15 1.65 9.19
C GLN A 105 -1.76 2.31 9.23
N GLU A 106 -0.85 1.83 10.08
CA GLU A 106 0.52 2.33 10.09
C GLU A 106 1.26 2.04 8.78
N ALA A 107 1.05 0.87 8.18
CA ALA A 107 1.64 0.53 6.88
C ALA A 107 1.16 1.50 5.78
N VAL A 108 -0.11 1.89 5.80
CA VAL A 108 -0.66 2.91 4.88
C VAL A 108 -0.10 4.30 5.22
N ASP A 109 -0.23 4.76 6.46
CA ASP A 109 0.06 6.15 6.83
C ASP A 109 1.54 6.48 6.79
N LEU A 110 2.41 5.53 7.17
CA LEU A 110 3.83 5.75 7.32
C LEU A 110 4.66 5.07 6.22
N GLY A 111 4.17 3.96 5.68
CA GLY A 111 4.93 3.12 4.77
C GLY A 111 4.64 3.36 3.29
N GLN A 112 3.42 3.72 2.94
CA GLN A 112 3.01 3.90 1.54
C GLN A 112 3.77 5.03 0.85
N GLY A 113 3.82 6.23 1.44
CA GLY A 113 4.50 7.38 0.84
C GLY A 113 5.99 7.13 0.52
N PRO A 114 6.79 6.62 1.48
CA PRO A 114 8.16 6.20 1.21
C PRO A 114 8.29 5.11 0.13
N ALA A 115 7.37 4.13 0.09
CA ALA A 115 7.38 3.11 -0.95
C ALA A 115 7.10 3.70 -2.33
N GLU A 116 6.10 4.56 -2.42
CA GLU A 116 5.76 5.26 -3.67
C GLU A 116 6.92 6.10 -4.19
N SER A 117 7.65 6.79 -3.29
CA SER A 117 8.77 7.66 -3.67
C SER A 117 9.94 6.92 -4.33
N ILE A 118 10.12 5.63 -4.03
CA ILE A 118 11.20 4.79 -4.57
C ILE A 118 10.74 3.81 -5.65
N THR A 119 9.43 3.79 -5.94
CA THR A 119 8.87 2.96 -7.00
C THR A 119 8.90 3.71 -8.33
N GLU A 120 9.48 3.10 -9.36
CA GLU A 120 9.38 3.65 -10.72
C GLU A 120 7.94 3.51 -11.21
N LYS A 121 7.25 4.64 -11.29
CA LYS A 121 5.94 4.69 -11.93
C LYS A 121 6.09 4.28 -13.39
N PRO A 122 5.28 3.34 -13.88
CA PRO A 122 5.28 3.03 -15.30
C PRO A 122 4.87 4.31 -16.02
N SER A 123 5.78 4.94 -16.71
CA SER A 123 5.52 6.29 -17.16
C SER A 123 6.17 6.65 -18.45
N ASN A 124 5.49 7.50 -19.04
CA ASN A 124 5.87 8.61 -19.83
C ASN A 124 6.33 9.86 -19.00
N LEU A 125 6.57 9.71 -17.72
CA LEU A 125 6.97 10.82 -16.83
C LEU A 125 8.47 10.77 -16.60
N VAL A 126 9.18 11.41 -17.51
CA VAL A 126 10.56 11.86 -17.32
C VAL A 126 10.53 12.93 -16.22
N GLY A 127 10.71 12.51 -14.99
CA GLY A 127 10.93 13.39 -13.85
C GLY A 127 12.16 12.90 -13.09
N ASN A 128 13.14 13.77 -13.00
CA ASN A 128 14.41 13.56 -12.31
C ASN A 128 14.15 13.46 -10.80
N SER A 129 13.62 12.32 -10.34
CA SER A 129 13.52 12.03 -8.91
C SER A 129 14.84 11.41 -8.48
N SER A 130 15.62 12.14 -7.72
CA SER A 130 16.75 11.55 -6.98
C SER A 130 16.15 10.71 -5.86
N VAL A 131 15.95 9.44 -6.17
CA VAL A 131 15.33 8.49 -5.26
C VAL A 131 16.35 8.05 -4.22
N THR A 132 16.05 8.30 -2.96
CA THR A 132 16.84 7.79 -1.84
C THR A 132 16.37 6.37 -1.53
N THR A 133 17.19 5.39 -1.89
CA THR A 133 16.96 3.98 -1.56
C THR A 133 17.72 3.58 -0.30
N LEU A 134 17.38 2.42 0.29
CA LEU A 134 18.20 1.83 1.37
C LEU A 134 19.66 1.65 0.95
N ALA A 135 19.92 1.44 -0.34
CA ALA A 135 21.26 1.37 -0.90
C ALA A 135 22.01 2.71 -0.77
N ASP A 136 21.34 3.83 -0.99
CA ASP A 136 21.92 5.19 -0.88
C ASP A 136 22.21 5.56 0.58
N ALA A 137 21.47 4.99 1.52
CA ALA A 137 21.73 5.12 2.96
C ALA A 137 22.95 4.34 3.44
N GLY A 138 23.62 3.61 2.56
CA GLY A 138 24.80 2.82 2.90
C GLY A 138 24.50 1.51 3.62
N VAL A 139 23.27 1.02 3.52
CA VAL A 139 22.80 -0.24 4.12
C VAL A 139 23.09 -1.43 3.20
N GLY A 140 24.24 -1.44 2.57
CA GLY A 140 24.86 -2.67 2.07
C GLY A 140 24.40 -3.24 0.74
N MET A 141 23.67 -2.48 -0.09
CA MET A 141 23.32 -2.93 -1.44
C MET A 141 24.06 -2.12 -2.51
N LYS A 142 25.01 -2.76 -3.16
CA LYS A 142 25.54 -2.28 -4.44
C LYS A 142 24.59 -2.69 -5.55
N GLY A 143 23.84 -1.74 -6.05
CA GLY A 143 22.92 -1.93 -7.17
C GLY A 143 21.56 -1.33 -6.83
N SER A 144 21.11 -0.34 -7.58
CA SER A 144 19.78 0.17 -7.41
C SER A 144 18.79 -0.91 -7.84
N THR A 145 18.17 -1.55 -6.87
CA THR A 145 16.99 -2.36 -7.13
C THR A 145 15.91 -1.37 -7.52
N LYS A 146 15.59 -1.33 -8.81
CA LYS A 146 14.50 -0.51 -9.29
C LYS A 146 13.20 -1.23 -8.94
N TYR A 147 12.48 -0.73 -7.96
CA TYR A 147 11.16 -1.24 -7.65
C TYR A 147 10.18 -0.73 -8.71
N GLY A 148 9.58 -1.65 -9.45
CA GLY A 148 8.56 -1.34 -10.45
C GLY A 148 7.14 -1.46 -9.93
N GLY A 149 6.97 -1.84 -8.64
CA GLY A 149 5.69 -1.89 -7.97
C GLY A 149 5.82 -2.10 -6.47
N TYR A 150 4.76 -1.75 -5.74
CA TYR A 150 4.63 -2.04 -4.32
C TYR A 150 3.19 -2.44 -3.97
N ALA A 151 3.03 -3.15 -2.86
CA ALA A 151 1.72 -3.43 -2.28
C ALA A 151 1.73 -3.14 -0.78
N VAL A 152 0.61 -2.58 -0.28
CA VAL A 152 0.30 -2.60 1.15
C VAL A 152 -0.58 -3.80 1.41
N ASN A 153 -0.10 -4.78 2.15
CA ASN A 153 -0.80 -6.04 2.40
C ASN A 153 -0.82 -6.37 3.90
N GLY A 154 -1.99 -6.22 4.52
CA GLY A 154 -2.07 -6.27 5.97
C GLY A 154 -1.15 -5.24 6.62
N ASN A 155 -0.35 -5.64 7.58
CA ASN A 155 0.63 -4.80 8.28
C ASN A 155 1.98 -4.68 7.54
N MET A 156 2.03 -5.00 6.25
CA MET A 156 3.27 -4.96 5.47
C MET A 156 3.19 -3.98 4.30
N VAL A 157 4.33 -3.35 3.99
CA VAL A 157 4.61 -2.77 2.69
C VAL A 157 5.61 -3.66 1.97
N ILE A 158 5.26 -4.11 0.78
CA ILE A 158 6.04 -5.03 -0.05
C ILE A 158 6.47 -4.28 -1.31
N LEU A 159 7.78 -4.19 -1.55
CA LEU A 159 8.33 -3.59 -2.76
C LEU A 159 8.93 -4.67 -3.64
N CYS A 160 8.64 -4.62 -4.94
CA CYS A 160 8.99 -5.68 -5.86
C CYS A 160 9.79 -5.16 -7.04
N GLU A 161 10.86 -5.89 -7.35
CA GLU A 161 11.72 -5.59 -8.48
C GLU A 161 10.92 -5.62 -9.79
N ARG A 162 11.01 -4.55 -10.58
CA ARG A 162 10.53 -4.36 -11.95
C ARG A 162 9.02 -4.21 -12.13
N GLU A 163 8.16 -4.92 -11.38
CA GLU A 163 6.72 -4.95 -11.65
C GLU A 163 5.89 -5.32 -10.41
N LEU A 164 4.69 -4.75 -10.32
CA LEU A 164 3.73 -5.06 -9.26
C LEU A 164 3.36 -6.56 -9.24
N GLN A 165 3.32 -7.23 -10.41
CA GLN A 165 2.92 -8.63 -10.50
C GLN A 165 3.80 -9.53 -9.60
N ALA A 166 5.08 -9.21 -9.45
CA ALA A 166 5.95 -9.97 -8.54
C ALA A 166 5.52 -9.85 -7.06
N CYS A 167 4.95 -8.70 -6.66
CA CYS A 167 4.32 -8.55 -5.34
C CYS A 167 3.08 -9.45 -5.22
N LEU A 168 2.21 -9.41 -6.21
CA LEU A 168 0.95 -10.16 -6.19
C LEU A 168 1.22 -11.67 -6.17
N ASP A 169 2.13 -12.15 -7.00
CA ASP A 169 2.57 -13.55 -7.01
C ASP A 169 3.12 -14.02 -5.65
N PHE A 170 3.84 -13.13 -4.95
CA PHE A 170 4.33 -13.40 -3.61
C PHE A 170 3.21 -13.41 -2.56
N ILE A 171 2.32 -12.42 -2.63
CA ILE A 171 1.18 -12.28 -1.70
C ILE A 171 0.24 -13.48 -1.77
N GLU A 172 0.04 -14.08 -2.94
CA GLU A 172 -0.75 -15.30 -3.11
C GLU A 172 -0.20 -16.51 -2.34
N LYS A 173 1.07 -16.50 -1.95
CA LYS A 173 1.70 -17.57 -1.17
C LYS A 173 1.68 -17.33 0.33
N LEU A 174 1.25 -16.13 0.75
CA LEU A 174 1.08 -15.83 2.18
C LEU A 174 -0.13 -16.59 2.74
N PRO A 175 -0.10 -16.98 4.04
CA PRO A 175 -1.19 -17.73 4.68
C PRO A 175 -2.50 -16.94 4.83
#